data_2b7c1492b74e8b9951465a5119aef3e2
#
_entry.id   2b7c1492b74e8b9951465a5119aef3e2
#
_cell.length_a   1.000
_cell.length_b   1.000
_cell.length_c   1.000
_cell.angle_alpha   90.00
_cell.angle_beta   90.00
_cell.angle_gamma   90.00
#
_symmetry.space_group_name_H-M   'P 1'
#
loop_
_entity.id
_entity.type
_entity.pdbx_description
1 polymer ?
#
loop_
_entity_poly.entity_id
_entity_poly.type
_entity_poly.pdbx_seq_one_letter_code
_entity_poly.pdbx_strand_id
1 'polypeptide(L)'
;MNVSEDNQLTGMIIGAAIDVHRQLGPDLNELVYEEALSLKLLAFGVMNQRQVPLPLIYKGVRLDCGYRLDILVENRLPLELKAVAETLGVHKAQLLTYQRMGSFPLGLLFNFNVSVLKQGIHRSIETRVHTPLNSTSTEIDSLKSFDAVSAAVVLSAIEVHRSVGPGMLASSYLACLCHEFSVRKLAFEKEKKLPILLDGKPLTSFAEIPLVVENEVPVFPISADSITALHVSTALARLRQGGWRQGFILNFNSTTMLGGLKRVVL
;
A
#
# COMPACT_ATOMS: atom_id res chain seq x y z
N MET A 1 7.81 -25.67 -2.19
CA MET A 1 9.03 -24.83 -2.17
C MET A 1 10.13 -25.55 -1.43
N ASN A 2 11.34 -25.52 -1.98
CA ASN A 2 12.50 -26.14 -1.34
C ASN A 2 13.19 -25.06 -0.46
N VAL A 3 12.95 -25.09 0.84
CA VAL A 3 13.49 -24.11 1.83
C VAL A 3 15.02 -23.97 1.71
N SER A 4 15.72 -25.03 1.32
CA SER A 4 17.16 -25.03 1.10
C SER A 4 17.58 -24.16 -0.09
N GLU A 5 16.87 -24.27 -1.23
CA GLU A 5 17.16 -23.49 -2.44
C GLU A 5 16.85 -22.00 -2.24
N ASP A 6 15.75 -21.68 -1.54
CA ASP A 6 15.39 -20.30 -1.24
C ASP A 6 16.42 -19.65 -0.29
N ASN A 7 16.96 -20.39 0.66
CA ASN A 7 18.00 -19.90 1.56
C ASN A 7 19.32 -19.68 0.82
N GLN A 8 19.69 -20.58 -0.12
CA GLN A 8 20.89 -20.44 -0.94
C GLN A 8 20.79 -19.20 -1.85
N LEU A 9 19.68 -19.03 -2.56
CA LEU A 9 19.45 -17.87 -3.42
C LEU A 9 19.46 -16.57 -2.61
N THR A 10 18.77 -16.56 -1.47
CA THR A 10 18.75 -15.39 -0.56
C THR A 10 20.17 -15.04 -0.08
N GLY A 11 20.97 -16.04 0.27
CA GLY A 11 22.37 -15.85 0.68
C GLY A 11 23.22 -15.22 -0.42
N MET A 12 23.06 -15.68 -1.68
CA MET A 12 23.76 -15.09 -2.84
C MET A 12 23.35 -13.64 -3.08
N ILE A 13 22.05 -13.32 -3.01
CA ILE A 13 21.54 -11.96 -3.17
C ILE A 13 22.06 -11.04 -2.08
N ILE A 14 22.02 -11.47 -0.81
CA ILE A 14 22.53 -10.69 0.32
C ILE A 14 24.04 -10.47 0.17
N GLY A 15 24.80 -11.49 -0.23
CA GLY A 15 26.23 -11.37 -0.49
C GLY A 15 26.52 -10.33 -1.59
N ALA A 16 25.79 -10.40 -2.71
CA ALA A 16 25.92 -9.42 -3.80
C ALA A 16 25.60 -7.99 -3.34
N ALA A 17 24.51 -7.82 -2.56
CA ALA A 17 24.14 -6.51 -2.02
C ALA A 17 25.21 -5.93 -1.06
N ILE A 18 25.76 -6.77 -0.18
CA ILE A 18 26.86 -6.38 0.71
C ILE A 18 28.10 -5.95 -0.10
N ASP A 19 28.43 -6.66 -1.15
CA ASP A 19 29.57 -6.30 -2.02
C ASP A 19 29.34 -4.97 -2.73
N VAL A 20 28.12 -4.72 -3.25
CA VAL A 20 27.73 -3.44 -3.84
C VAL A 20 27.88 -2.32 -2.81
N HIS A 21 27.33 -2.50 -1.62
CA HIS A 21 27.43 -1.50 -0.56
C HIS A 21 28.88 -1.20 -0.14
N ARG A 22 29.74 -2.22 -0.07
CA ARG A 22 31.17 -2.05 0.26
C ARG A 22 31.92 -1.24 -0.81
N GLN A 23 31.55 -1.40 -2.07
CA GLN A 23 32.21 -0.71 -3.18
C GLN A 23 31.73 0.73 -3.36
N LEU A 24 30.42 0.95 -3.21
CA LEU A 24 29.79 2.24 -3.51
C LEU A 24 29.59 3.12 -2.26
N GLY A 25 29.51 2.52 -1.07
CA GLY A 25 29.13 3.23 0.15
C GLY A 25 27.66 3.62 0.21
N PRO A 26 27.24 4.34 1.26
CA PRO A 26 25.89 4.94 1.38
C PRO A 26 25.76 6.24 0.56
N ASP A 27 24.56 6.88 0.63
CA ASP A 27 24.26 8.23 0.13
C ASP A 27 24.22 8.40 -1.40
N LEU A 28 24.01 7.30 -2.14
CA LEU A 28 23.69 7.36 -3.56
C LEU A 28 22.18 7.19 -3.79
N ASN A 29 21.72 7.51 -5.00
CA ASN A 29 20.33 7.32 -5.42
C ASN A 29 19.96 5.83 -5.51
N GLU A 30 18.72 5.48 -5.19
CA GLU A 30 18.20 4.10 -5.26
C GLU A 30 18.45 3.42 -6.61
N LEU A 31 18.30 4.16 -7.73
CA LEU A 31 18.53 3.64 -9.08
C LEU A 31 19.97 3.19 -9.33
N VAL A 32 20.95 3.81 -8.67
CA VAL A 32 22.37 3.42 -8.77
C VAL A 32 22.59 2.06 -8.10
N TYR A 33 22.04 1.88 -6.91
CA TYR A 33 22.12 0.59 -6.20
C TYR A 33 21.36 -0.51 -6.93
N GLU A 34 20.20 -0.18 -7.50
CA GLU A 34 19.41 -1.10 -8.31
C GLU A 34 20.20 -1.62 -9.51
N GLU A 35 20.83 -0.71 -10.26
CA GLU A 35 21.66 -1.08 -11.40
C GLU A 35 22.89 -1.90 -10.99
N ALA A 36 23.62 -1.44 -9.98
CA ALA A 36 24.80 -2.14 -9.48
C ALA A 36 24.48 -3.54 -8.97
N LEU A 37 23.38 -3.69 -8.20
CA LEU A 37 22.95 -4.99 -7.68
C LEU A 37 22.52 -5.93 -8.82
N SER A 38 21.75 -5.43 -9.78
CA SER A 38 21.33 -6.19 -10.95
C SER A 38 22.55 -6.73 -11.74
N LEU A 39 23.52 -5.88 -12.04
CA LEU A 39 24.76 -6.30 -12.73
C LEU A 39 25.55 -7.31 -11.91
N LYS A 40 25.66 -7.12 -10.60
CA LYS A 40 26.36 -8.05 -9.71
C LYS A 40 25.71 -9.42 -9.67
N LEU A 41 24.38 -9.48 -9.63
CA LEU A 41 23.60 -10.72 -9.67
C LEU A 41 23.80 -11.46 -10.99
N LEU A 42 23.75 -10.75 -12.12
CA LEU A 42 24.04 -11.34 -13.43
C LEU A 42 25.46 -11.92 -13.51
N ALA A 43 26.44 -11.24 -12.95
CA ALA A 43 27.83 -11.74 -12.88
C ALA A 43 27.95 -13.04 -12.04
N PHE A 44 27.05 -13.26 -11.10
CA PHE A 44 26.95 -14.51 -10.32
C PHE A 44 26.07 -15.58 -10.99
N GLY A 45 25.60 -15.32 -12.22
CA GLY A 45 24.70 -16.23 -12.94
C GLY A 45 23.27 -16.23 -12.44
N VAL A 46 22.86 -15.23 -11.63
CA VAL A 46 21.52 -15.09 -11.09
C VAL A 46 20.70 -14.17 -12.00
N MET A 47 19.71 -14.76 -12.68
CA MET A 47 18.84 -14.02 -13.61
C MET A 47 17.94 -13.05 -12.85
N ASN A 48 17.85 -11.83 -13.37
CA ASN A 48 16.99 -10.82 -12.78
C ASN A 48 16.47 -9.83 -13.81
N GLN A 49 15.38 -9.14 -13.46
CA GLN A 49 14.75 -8.09 -14.25
C GLN A 49 14.53 -6.87 -13.36
N ARG A 50 14.78 -5.67 -13.91
CA ARG A 50 14.59 -4.40 -13.22
C ARG A 50 13.25 -3.77 -13.61
N GLN A 51 12.66 -2.98 -12.70
CA GLN A 51 11.48 -2.16 -12.94
C GLN A 51 10.29 -2.94 -13.52
N VAL A 52 10.02 -4.13 -12.95
CA VAL A 52 8.98 -5.04 -13.44
C VAL A 52 7.59 -4.53 -13.07
N PRO A 53 6.71 -4.21 -14.05
CA PRO A 53 5.34 -3.79 -13.75
C PRO A 53 4.57 -4.90 -13.03
N LEU A 54 3.87 -4.52 -11.96
CA LEU A 54 3.10 -5.47 -11.14
C LEU A 54 1.64 -5.02 -11.03
N PRO A 55 0.72 -5.63 -11.78
CA PRO A 55 -0.70 -5.32 -11.69
C PRO A 55 -1.32 -5.97 -10.45
N LEU A 56 -2.23 -5.25 -9.80
CA LEU A 56 -3.08 -5.80 -8.75
C LEU A 56 -4.24 -6.59 -9.37
N ILE A 57 -4.40 -7.87 -8.99
CA ILE A 57 -5.57 -8.66 -9.38
C ILE A 57 -6.59 -8.61 -8.24
N TYR A 58 -7.74 -8.02 -8.50
CA TYR A 58 -8.84 -7.95 -7.54
C TYR A 58 -10.11 -8.51 -8.16
N LYS A 59 -10.69 -9.54 -7.57
CA LYS A 59 -11.87 -10.27 -8.08
C LYS A 59 -11.75 -10.68 -9.56
N GLY A 60 -10.55 -11.11 -9.96
CA GLY A 60 -10.24 -11.52 -11.34
C GLY A 60 -10.01 -10.37 -12.33
N VAL A 61 -10.14 -9.12 -11.88
CA VAL A 61 -9.89 -7.94 -12.70
C VAL A 61 -8.48 -7.41 -12.44
N ARG A 62 -7.75 -7.13 -13.51
CA ARG A 62 -6.44 -6.48 -13.43
C ARG A 62 -6.61 -4.98 -13.20
N LEU A 63 -6.16 -4.51 -12.05
CA LEU A 63 -6.13 -3.10 -11.69
C LEU A 63 -4.70 -2.58 -11.88
N ASP A 64 -4.54 -1.55 -12.70
CA ASP A 64 -3.25 -0.88 -12.84
C ASP A 64 -3.10 0.15 -11.72
N CYS A 65 -2.24 -0.17 -10.76
CA CYS A 65 -1.89 0.71 -9.66
C CYS A 65 -0.55 1.41 -9.85
N GLY A 66 0.08 1.26 -11.03
CA GLY A 66 1.38 1.85 -11.35
C GLY A 66 2.55 1.26 -10.55
N TYR A 67 2.37 0.10 -9.90
CA TYR A 67 3.45 -0.53 -9.14
C TYR A 67 4.51 -1.14 -10.03
N ARG A 68 5.76 -1.00 -9.58
CA ARG A 68 6.93 -1.61 -10.20
C ARG A 68 7.80 -2.21 -9.11
N LEU A 69 8.26 -3.44 -9.35
CA LEU A 69 9.31 -4.05 -8.55
C LEU A 69 10.64 -3.45 -8.96
N ASP A 70 11.49 -3.07 -8.01
CA ASP A 70 12.83 -2.59 -8.34
C ASP A 70 13.61 -3.71 -9.04
N ILE A 71 13.71 -4.88 -8.43
CA ILE A 71 14.32 -6.05 -9.05
C ILE A 71 13.45 -7.30 -8.77
N LEU A 72 13.20 -8.11 -9.81
CA LEU A 72 12.62 -9.44 -9.67
C LEU A 72 13.68 -10.48 -10.02
N VAL A 73 14.08 -11.30 -9.06
CA VAL A 73 15.10 -12.35 -9.21
C VAL A 73 14.43 -13.68 -9.48
N GLU A 74 14.95 -14.42 -10.51
CA GLU A 74 14.48 -15.75 -10.91
C GLU A 74 12.96 -15.84 -11.08
N ASN A 75 12.30 -14.74 -11.51
CA ASN A 75 10.85 -14.60 -11.62
C ASN A 75 10.05 -14.96 -10.35
N ARG A 76 10.68 -15.00 -9.19
CA ARG A 76 10.04 -15.49 -7.95
C ARG A 76 10.39 -14.73 -6.67
N LEU A 77 11.43 -13.90 -6.67
CA LEU A 77 11.88 -13.19 -5.45
C LEU A 77 11.99 -11.69 -5.72
N PRO A 78 11.01 -10.91 -5.26
CA PRO A 78 11.06 -9.45 -5.37
C PRO A 78 12.08 -8.86 -4.39
N LEU A 79 12.87 -7.90 -4.89
CA LEU A 79 13.73 -7.05 -4.10
C LEU A 79 13.18 -5.62 -4.14
N GLU A 80 13.11 -5.01 -2.99
CA GLU A 80 12.82 -3.59 -2.80
C GLU A 80 14.07 -2.89 -2.30
N LEU A 81 14.48 -1.82 -2.96
CA LEU A 81 15.66 -1.05 -2.60
C LEU A 81 15.26 0.31 -2.05
N LYS A 82 15.99 0.77 -1.05
CA LYS A 82 15.83 2.08 -0.45
C LYS A 82 17.19 2.70 -0.18
N ALA A 83 17.23 4.04 -0.26
CA ALA A 83 18.35 4.88 0.13
C ALA A 83 17.86 5.98 1.09
N VAL A 84 17.30 5.57 2.23
CA VAL A 84 16.65 6.47 3.20
C VAL A 84 17.33 6.40 4.56
N ALA A 85 17.23 7.49 5.33
CA ALA A 85 17.85 7.56 6.67
C ALA A 85 17.31 6.46 7.60
N GLU A 86 16.02 6.10 7.47
CA GLU A 86 15.39 5.05 8.27
C GLU A 86 14.36 4.27 7.44
N THR A 87 14.35 2.94 7.62
CA THR A 87 13.33 2.08 7.01
C THR A 87 12.04 2.12 7.82
N LEU A 88 11.02 2.77 7.26
CA LEU A 88 9.70 2.93 7.88
C LEU A 88 8.77 1.75 7.61
N GLY A 89 7.68 1.66 8.37
CA GLY A 89 6.61 0.66 8.16
C GLY A 89 6.04 0.66 6.74
N VAL A 90 5.94 1.84 6.09
CA VAL A 90 5.46 1.97 4.71
C VAL A 90 6.34 1.23 3.70
N HIS A 91 7.65 1.19 3.88
CA HIS A 91 8.57 0.47 2.98
C HIS A 91 8.38 -1.06 3.10
N LYS A 92 8.14 -1.55 4.32
CA LYS A 92 7.82 -2.97 4.54
C LYS A 92 6.44 -3.33 3.97
N ALA A 93 5.45 -2.44 4.10
CA ALA A 93 4.13 -2.60 3.51
C ALA A 93 4.20 -2.61 1.97
N GLN A 94 5.11 -1.85 1.36
CA GLN A 94 5.35 -1.87 -0.08
C GLN A 94 5.82 -3.25 -0.54
N LEU A 95 6.86 -3.81 0.10
CA LEU A 95 7.34 -5.16 -0.22
C LEU A 95 6.25 -6.22 -0.03
N LEU A 96 5.48 -6.14 1.07
CA LEU A 96 4.37 -7.05 1.33
C LEU A 96 3.26 -6.93 0.26
N THR A 97 2.97 -5.70 -0.20
CA THR A 97 2.06 -5.46 -1.31
C THR A 97 2.52 -6.21 -2.55
N TYR A 98 3.80 -6.09 -2.90
CA TYR A 98 4.37 -6.77 -4.05
C TYR A 98 4.32 -8.29 -3.92
N GLN A 99 4.63 -8.83 -2.75
CA GLN A 99 4.54 -10.26 -2.48
C GLN A 99 3.12 -10.79 -2.71
N ARG A 100 2.10 -10.08 -2.23
CA ARG A 100 0.69 -10.47 -2.41
C ARG A 100 0.23 -10.35 -3.85
N MET A 101 0.54 -9.24 -4.51
CA MET A 101 0.16 -9.01 -5.91
C MET A 101 0.77 -10.04 -6.85
N GLY A 102 2.04 -10.38 -6.64
CA GLY A 102 2.76 -11.36 -7.47
C GLY A 102 2.70 -12.80 -6.96
N SER A 103 2.01 -13.04 -5.83
CA SER A 103 2.01 -14.35 -5.13
C SER A 103 3.43 -14.83 -4.79
N PHE A 104 4.30 -13.91 -4.41
CA PHE A 104 5.68 -14.22 -4.02
C PHE A 104 5.74 -14.51 -2.52
N PRO A 105 6.12 -15.73 -2.12
CA PRO A 105 6.13 -16.11 -0.71
C PRO A 105 7.27 -15.49 0.08
N LEU A 106 8.32 -15.05 -0.60
CA LEU A 106 9.53 -14.49 -0.02
C LEU A 106 9.90 -13.20 -0.74
N GLY A 107 10.34 -12.17 0.00
CA GLY A 107 10.85 -10.92 -0.53
C GLY A 107 11.97 -10.35 0.35
N LEU A 108 12.82 -9.51 -0.22
CA LEU A 108 13.89 -8.81 0.47
C LEU A 108 13.77 -7.30 0.27
N LEU A 109 13.99 -6.55 1.34
CA LEU A 109 14.17 -5.11 1.30
C LEU A 109 15.60 -4.77 1.75
N PHE A 110 16.25 -3.90 1.01
CA PHE A 110 17.58 -3.39 1.30
C PHE A 110 17.53 -1.87 1.44
N ASN A 111 17.93 -1.34 2.59
CA ASN A 111 18.24 0.07 2.72
C ASN A 111 19.76 0.27 2.62
N PHE A 112 20.21 0.88 1.54
CA PHE A 112 21.62 1.11 1.28
C PHE A 112 22.19 2.33 2.03
N ASN A 113 21.32 3.20 2.57
CA ASN A 113 21.77 4.39 3.30
C ASN A 113 22.03 4.10 4.79
N VAL A 114 22.86 3.11 5.05
CA VAL A 114 23.31 2.68 6.38
C VAL A 114 24.81 2.50 6.40
N SER A 115 25.44 2.59 7.57
CA SER A 115 26.90 2.40 7.71
C SER A 115 27.34 0.96 7.41
N VAL A 116 26.53 -0.02 7.75
CA VAL A 116 26.74 -1.45 7.50
C VAL A 116 25.45 -2.04 6.94
N LEU A 117 25.47 -2.55 5.71
CA LEU A 117 24.25 -3.00 5.02
C LEU A 117 23.45 -4.05 5.80
N LYS A 118 24.10 -4.89 6.61
CA LYS A 118 23.41 -5.88 7.45
C LYS A 118 22.29 -5.28 8.32
N GLN A 119 22.41 -4.01 8.71
CA GLN A 119 21.40 -3.28 9.49
C GLN A 119 20.22 -2.80 8.63
N GLY A 120 20.41 -2.69 7.32
CA GLY A 120 19.41 -2.26 6.34
C GLY A 120 18.69 -3.42 5.65
N ILE A 121 18.93 -4.69 6.03
CA ILE A 121 18.33 -5.86 5.39
C ILE A 121 17.06 -6.27 6.15
N HIS A 122 15.96 -6.40 5.40
CA HIS A 122 14.72 -6.98 5.92
C HIS A 122 14.26 -8.12 5.01
N ARG A 123 14.03 -9.30 5.58
CA ARG A 123 13.44 -10.47 4.91
C ARG A 123 11.97 -10.56 5.28
N SER A 124 11.11 -10.59 4.29
CA SER A 124 9.66 -10.75 4.45
C SER A 124 9.22 -12.13 3.95
N ILE A 125 8.43 -12.83 4.75
CA ILE A 125 7.82 -14.12 4.39
C ILE A 125 6.32 -13.92 4.45
N GLU A 126 5.64 -14.04 3.30
CA GLU A 126 4.18 -14.02 3.23
C GLU A 126 3.64 -15.44 3.45
N THR A 127 3.05 -15.64 4.62
CA THR A 127 2.51 -16.96 5.03
C THR A 127 1.00 -17.06 4.90
N ARG A 128 0.32 -15.97 4.52
CA ARG A 128 -1.14 -15.95 4.50
C ARG A 128 -1.67 -16.62 3.24
N VAL A 129 -2.27 -17.77 3.42
CA VAL A 129 -3.29 -18.28 2.49
C VAL A 129 -4.50 -17.37 2.68
N HIS A 130 -4.96 -16.72 1.60
CA HIS A 130 -6.22 -15.95 1.62
C HIS A 130 -7.37 -16.89 1.97
N THR A 131 -7.73 -16.93 3.25
CA THR A 131 -9.01 -17.51 3.67
C THR A 131 -10.02 -16.36 3.60
N PRO A 132 -11.06 -16.42 2.76
CA PRO A 132 -12.13 -15.43 2.76
C PRO A 132 -12.75 -15.40 4.15
N LEU A 133 -12.65 -14.27 4.84
CA LEU A 133 -13.32 -14.08 6.12
C LEU A 133 -14.83 -13.95 5.85
N ASN A 134 -15.62 -14.90 6.33
CA ASN A 134 -17.07 -14.83 6.23
C ASN A 134 -17.62 -13.63 7.02
N SER A 135 -18.62 -12.93 6.46
CA SER A 135 -19.32 -11.85 7.18
C SER A 135 -19.99 -12.43 8.43
N THR A 136 -19.72 -11.80 9.57
CA THR A 136 -20.47 -12.11 10.79
C THR A 136 -21.74 -11.27 10.83
N SER A 137 -22.82 -11.81 11.40
CA SER A 137 -24.09 -11.10 11.63
C SER A 137 -23.89 -9.76 12.37
N THR A 138 -22.87 -9.67 13.22
CA THR A 138 -22.49 -8.47 13.98
C THR A 138 -22.03 -7.29 13.09
N GLU A 139 -21.43 -7.56 11.93
CA GLU A 139 -21.01 -6.51 10.99
C GLU A 139 -22.20 -5.84 10.32
N ILE A 140 -23.23 -6.62 9.98
CA ILE A 140 -24.46 -6.12 9.35
C ILE A 140 -25.28 -5.28 10.36
N ASP A 141 -25.34 -5.69 11.62
CA ASP A 141 -26.06 -4.96 12.67
C ASP A 141 -25.43 -3.59 12.96
N SER A 142 -24.12 -3.45 12.86
CA SER A 142 -23.44 -2.17 13.05
C SER A 142 -23.74 -1.13 11.96
N LEU A 143 -24.23 -1.58 10.79
CA LEU A 143 -24.56 -0.71 9.66
C LEU A 143 -25.96 -0.08 9.76
N LYS A 144 -26.83 -0.56 10.65
CA LYS A 144 -28.20 -0.04 10.82
C LYS A 144 -28.28 1.44 11.20
N SER A 145 -27.18 2.01 11.72
CA SER A 145 -27.09 3.42 12.10
C SER A 145 -26.62 4.34 10.96
N PHE A 146 -26.28 3.79 9.78
CA PHE A 146 -25.81 4.56 8.63
C PHE A 146 -26.94 4.80 7.61
N ASP A 147 -26.84 5.93 6.91
CA ASP A 147 -27.62 6.15 5.70
C ASP A 147 -27.18 5.17 4.60
N ALA A 148 -27.97 5.07 3.53
CA ALA A 148 -27.75 4.08 2.47
C ALA A 148 -26.36 4.21 1.79
N VAL A 149 -25.91 5.44 1.52
CA VAL A 149 -24.60 5.68 0.88
C VAL A 149 -23.46 5.31 1.82
N SER A 150 -23.54 5.76 3.07
CA SER A 150 -22.57 5.43 4.12
C SER A 150 -22.48 3.92 4.35
N ALA A 151 -23.61 3.21 4.41
CA ALA A 151 -23.64 1.76 4.55
C ALA A 151 -22.98 1.07 3.34
N ALA A 152 -23.26 1.53 2.11
CA ALA A 152 -22.65 0.99 0.91
C ALA A 152 -21.14 1.19 0.86
N VAL A 153 -20.64 2.36 1.31
CA VAL A 153 -19.21 2.64 1.45
C VAL A 153 -18.54 1.66 2.42
N VAL A 154 -19.14 1.47 3.61
CA VAL A 154 -18.59 0.59 4.64
C VAL A 154 -18.62 -0.87 4.18
N LEU A 155 -19.70 -1.32 3.55
CA LEU A 155 -19.79 -2.67 2.97
C LEU A 155 -18.74 -2.90 1.89
N SER A 156 -18.48 -1.91 1.05
CA SER A 156 -17.41 -1.98 0.03
C SER A 156 -16.03 -2.09 0.68
N ALA A 157 -15.78 -1.32 1.74
CA ALA A 157 -14.52 -1.38 2.47
C ALA A 157 -14.32 -2.75 3.16
N ILE A 158 -15.37 -3.30 3.76
CA ILE A 158 -15.32 -4.64 4.35
C ILE A 158 -14.98 -5.68 3.28
N GLU A 159 -15.62 -5.63 2.12
CA GLU A 159 -15.39 -6.56 1.03
C GLU A 159 -13.95 -6.48 0.49
N VAL A 160 -13.44 -5.26 0.28
CA VAL A 160 -12.05 -5.05 -0.11
C VAL A 160 -11.08 -5.61 0.94
N HIS A 161 -11.30 -5.26 2.22
CA HIS A 161 -10.44 -5.74 3.30
C HIS A 161 -10.43 -7.27 3.43
N ARG A 162 -11.57 -7.94 3.21
CA ARG A 162 -11.65 -9.40 3.18
C ARG A 162 -10.88 -10.00 2.03
N SER A 163 -11.00 -9.40 0.85
CA SER A 163 -10.41 -9.94 -0.38
C SER A 163 -8.90 -9.81 -0.42
N VAL A 164 -8.34 -8.68 0.05
CA VAL A 164 -6.89 -8.40 -0.06
C VAL A 164 -6.15 -8.42 1.27
N GLY A 165 -6.87 -8.37 2.40
CA GLY A 165 -6.29 -8.36 3.75
C GLY A 165 -5.54 -7.07 4.09
N PRO A 166 -5.06 -6.94 5.35
CA PRO A 166 -4.30 -5.77 5.80
C PRO A 166 -2.84 -5.79 5.33
N GLY A 167 -2.15 -4.64 5.42
CA GLY A 167 -0.70 -4.53 5.24
C GLY A 167 -0.25 -4.15 3.83
N MET A 168 -1.17 -3.82 2.90
CA MET A 168 -0.83 -3.26 1.60
C MET A 168 -0.80 -1.73 1.63
N LEU A 169 -0.30 -1.11 0.56
CA LEU A 169 -0.31 0.35 0.42
C LEU A 169 -1.72 0.91 0.27
N ALA A 170 -1.96 2.13 0.75
CA ALA A 170 -3.25 2.81 0.66
C ALA A 170 -3.76 2.94 -0.79
N SER A 171 -2.87 3.14 -1.75
CA SER A 171 -3.18 3.20 -3.18
C SER A 171 -3.77 1.90 -3.74
N SER A 172 -3.34 0.73 -3.24
CA SER A 172 -3.95 -0.57 -3.59
C SER A 172 -5.40 -0.63 -3.14
N TYR A 173 -5.67 -0.23 -1.90
CA TYR A 173 -7.02 -0.21 -1.36
C TYR A 173 -7.91 0.80 -2.06
N LEU A 174 -7.37 1.97 -2.43
CA LEU A 174 -8.08 2.95 -3.23
C LEU A 174 -8.52 2.38 -4.58
N ALA A 175 -7.62 1.67 -5.28
CA ALA A 175 -7.95 1.03 -6.56
C ALA A 175 -9.03 -0.07 -6.40
N CYS A 176 -8.92 -0.90 -5.36
CA CYS A 176 -9.93 -1.92 -5.05
C CYS A 176 -11.29 -1.29 -4.70
N LEU A 177 -11.32 -0.21 -3.90
CA LEU A 177 -12.54 0.51 -3.57
C LEU A 177 -13.22 1.08 -4.82
N CYS A 178 -12.46 1.72 -5.71
CA CYS A 178 -13.00 2.24 -6.96
C CYS A 178 -13.64 1.14 -7.81
N HIS A 179 -12.99 -0.02 -7.90
CA HIS A 179 -13.56 -1.17 -8.59
C HIS A 179 -14.85 -1.66 -7.89
N GLU A 180 -14.83 -1.80 -6.56
CA GLU A 180 -15.99 -2.26 -5.79
C GLU A 180 -17.17 -1.30 -5.90
N PHE A 181 -16.93 0.03 -5.90
CA PHE A 181 -17.98 1.02 -6.14
C PHE A 181 -18.56 0.91 -7.55
N SER A 182 -17.71 0.67 -8.56
CA SER A 182 -18.21 0.43 -9.93
C SER A 182 -19.09 -0.83 -10.01
N VAL A 183 -18.70 -1.91 -9.37
CA VAL A 183 -19.50 -3.16 -9.31
C VAL A 183 -20.87 -2.91 -8.64
N ARG A 184 -20.88 -2.07 -7.58
CA ARG A 184 -22.11 -1.70 -6.85
C ARG A 184 -22.90 -0.57 -7.50
N LYS A 185 -22.42 -0.04 -8.63
CA LYS A 185 -23.04 1.08 -9.37
C LYS A 185 -23.17 2.35 -8.53
N LEU A 186 -22.23 2.58 -7.62
CA LEU A 186 -22.09 3.83 -6.88
C LEU A 186 -21.26 4.82 -7.71
N ALA A 187 -21.73 6.05 -7.84
CA ALA A 187 -20.96 7.11 -8.45
C ALA A 187 -19.84 7.55 -7.50
N PHE A 188 -18.66 7.82 -8.03
CA PHE A 188 -17.53 8.31 -7.24
C PHE A 188 -16.59 9.18 -8.05
N GLU A 189 -15.91 10.08 -7.35
CA GLU A 189 -14.86 10.94 -7.90
C GLU A 189 -13.56 10.67 -7.13
N LYS A 190 -12.48 10.37 -7.88
CA LYS A 190 -11.13 10.19 -7.34
C LYS A 190 -10.38 11.51 -7.32
N GLU A 191 -9.50 11.68 -6.32
CA GLU A 191 -8.54 12.80 -6.25
C GLU A 191 -9.23 14.16 -6.44
N LYS A 192 -10.41 14.30 -5.78
CA LYS A 192 -11.21 15.53 -5.87
C LYS A 192 -10.43 16.70 -5.32
N LYS A 193 -10.17 17.69 -6.18
CA LYS A 193 -9.46 18.92 -5.83
C LYS A 193 -10.41 19.94 -5.21
N LEU A 194 -10.03 20.46 -4.05
CA LEU A 194 -10.75 21.53 -3.37
C LEU A 194 -9.92 22.80 -3.36
N PRO A 195 -10.50 23.97 -3.68
CA PRO A 195 -9.80 25.23 -3.56
C PRO A 195 -9.45 25.51 -2.10
N ILE A 196 -8.23 25.96 -1.85
CA ILE A 196 -7.83 26.46 -0.53
C ILE A 196 -8.07 27.94 -0.51
N LEU A 197 -8.87 28.42 0.44
CA LEU A 197 -9.18 29.83 0.62
C LEU A 197 -8.41 30.38 1.84
N LEU A 198 -7.78 31.55 1.67
CA LEU A 198 -7.23 32.36 2.76
C LEU A 198 -7.93 33.72 2.72
N ASP A 199 -8.63 34.08 3.78
CA ASP A 199 -9.45 35.30 3.86
C ASP A 199 -10.41 35.49 2.67
N GLY A 200 -11.03 34.37 2.24
CA GLY A 200 -11.97 34.33 1.11
C GLY A 200 -11.31 34.35 -0.29
N LYS A 201 -9.97 34.45 -0.38
CA LYS A 201 -9.24 34.47 -1.66
C LYS A 201 -8.69 33.07 -1.97
N PRO A 202 -8.90 32.54 -3.18
CA PRO A 202 -8.37 31.24 -3.55
C PRO A 202 -6.84 31.31 -3.71
N LEU A 203 -6.17 30.29 -3.19
CA LEU A 203 -4.75 30.05 -3.42
C LEU A 203 -4.57 29.30 -4.75
N THR A 204 -3.36 29.29 -5.27
CA THR A 204 -3.00 28.51 -6.49
C THR A 204 -2.92 27.00 -6.22
N SER A 205 -2.73 26.62 -4.93
CA SER A 205 -2.69 25.22 -4.49
C SER A 205 -4.09 24.70 -4.17
N PHE A 206 -4.23 23.36 -4.25
CA PHE A 206 -5.47 22.66 -3.96
C PHE A 206 -5.27 21.71 -2.78
N ALA A 207 -6.32 21.52 -2.01
CA ALA A 207 -6.45 20.40 -1.11
C ALA A 207 -7.09 19.22 -1.89
N GLU A 208 -6.73 18.00 -1.54
CA GLU A 208 -7.22 16.82 -2.23
C GLU A 208 -7.97 15.89 -1.28
N ILE A 209 -9.04 15.30 -1.79
CA ILE A 209 -9.74 14.18 -1.16
C ILE A 209 -9.53 12.96 -2.03
N PRO A 210 -9.02 11.85 -1.46
CA PRO A 210 -8.74 10.65 -2.24
C PRO A 210 -9.97 10.11 -2.99
N LEU A 211 -11.16 10.21 -2.37
CA LEU A 211 -12.39 9.65 -2.91
C LEU A 211 -13.63 10.33 -2.34
N VAL A 212 -14.60 10.64 -3.19
CA VAL A 212 -15.94 11.12 -2.78
C VAL A 212 -16.99 10.24 -3.44
N VAL A 213 -17.88 9.63 -2.66
CA VAL A 213 -18.92 8.71 -3.16
C VAL A 213 -20.26 9.43 -3.17
N GLU A 214 -21.02 9.27 -4.27
CA GLU A 214 -22.33 9.90 -4.51
C GLU A 214 -22.34 11.43 -4.32
N ASN A 215 -21.17 12.06 -4.44
CA ASN A 215 -20.94 13.47 -4.09
C ASN A 215 -21.30 13.85 -2.63
N GLU A 216 -21.56 12.88 -1.77
CA GLU A 216 -22.07 13.05 -0.41
C GLU A 216 -21.08 12.59 0.66
N VAL A 217 -20.29 11.53 0.39
CA VAL A 217 -19.46 10.87 1.39
C VAL A 217 -17.99 10.86 1.00
N PRO A 218 -17.19 11.79 1.56
CA PRO A 218 -15.72 11.71 1.49
C PRO A 218 -15.16 10.49 2.20
N VAL A 219 -14.22 9.81 1.53
CA VAL A 219 -13.58 8.58 2.01
C VAL A 219 -12.07 8.75 1.97
N PHE A 220 -11.42 8.46 3.09
CA PHE A 220 -9.98 8.57 3.30
C PHE A 220 -9.38 7.18 3.58
N PRO A 221 -9.06 6.40 2.55
CA PRO A 221 -8.39 5.12 2.75
C PRO A 221 -6.95 5.37 3.21
N ILE A 222 -6.55 4.71 4.28
CA ILE A 222 -5.19 4.77 4.83
C ILE A 222 -4.69 3.35 5.12
N SER A 223 -3.36 3.22 5.25
CA SER A 223 -2.69 2.01 5.71
C SER A 223 -1.65 2.43 6.74
N ALA A 224 -2.07 2.50 7.99
CA ALA A 224 -1.26 2.97 9.11
C ALA A 224 -1.43 2.06 10.34
N ASP A 225 -0.49 2.11 11.27
CA ASP A 225 -0.56 1.32 12.51
C ASP A 225 -1.80 1.70 13.35
N SER A 226 -2.21 2.98 13.28
CA SER A 226 -3.42 3.47 13.94
C SER A 226 -3.95 4.74 13.28
N ILE A 227 -5.23 5.04 13.51
CA ILE A 227 -5.82 6.33 13.14
C ILE A 227 -5.38 7.37 14.17
N THR A 228 -4.53 8.31 13.74
CA THR A 228 -4.00 9.38 14.60
C THR A 228 -4.92 10.62 14.64
N ALA A 229 -4.65 11.53 15.59
CA ALA A 229 -5.31 12.83 15.64
C ALA A 229 -5.10 13.65 14.35
N LEU A 230 -3.93 13.50 13.69
CA LEU A 230 -3.65 14.16 12.42
C LEU A 230 -4.56 13.66 11.30
N HIS A 231 -4.81 12.35 11.19
CA HIS A 231 -5.76 11.79 10.23
C HIS A 231 -7.17 12.39 10.42
N VAL A 232 -7.62 12.47 11.68
CA VAL A 232 -8.95 13.02 12.02
C VAL A 232 -9.02 14.51 11.70
N SER A 233 -8.04 15.31 12.11
CA SER A 233 -8.03 16.76 11.85
C SER A 233 -7.94 17.08 10.36
N THR A 234 -7.18 16.30 9.60
CA THR A 234 -7.12 16.40 8.13
C THR A 234 -8.48 16.13 7.50
N ALA A 235 -9.13 15.02 7.87
CA ALA A 235 -10.45 14.69 7.36
C ALA A 235 -11.48 15.79 7.70
N LEU A 236 -11.53 16.27 8.95
CA LEU A 236 -12.41 17.38 9.37
C LEU A 236 -12.17 18.66 8.55
N ALA A 237 -10.91 19.01 8.30
CA ALA A 237 -10.57 20.18 7.48
C ALA A 237 -11.12 20.03 6.05
N ARG A 238 -10.99 18.83 5.44
CA ARG A 238 -11.52 18.55 4.12
C ARG A 238 -13.05 18.56 4.07
N LEU A 239 -13.72 18.02 5.10
CA LEU A 239 -15.17 18.08 5.21
C LEU A 239 -15.66 19.55 5.22
N ARG A 240 -15.04 20.42 6.03
CA ARG A 240 -15.37 21.85 6.08
C ARG A 240 -15.16 22.55 4.75
N GLN A 241 -14.01 22.31 4.09
CA GLN A 241 -13.70 22.90 2.79
C GLN A 241 -14.68 22.51 1.69
N GLY A 242 -15.16 21.28 1.70
CA GLY A 242 -16.09 20.77 0.67
C GLY A 242 -17.56 20.83 1.05
N GLY A 243 -17.91 21.27 2.26
CA GLY A 243 -19.29 21.41 2.71
C GLY A 243 -19.99 20.09 3.05
N TRP A 244 -19.24 19.02 3.33
CA TRP A 244 -19.80 17.73 3.76
C TRP A 244 -19.96 17.65 5.27
N ARG A 245 -21.06 17.03 5.72
CA ARG A 245 -21.34 16.84 7.13
C ARG A 245 -20.54 15.71 7.76
N GLN A 246 -20.23 14.68 6.98
CA GLN A 246 -19.57 13.46 7.46
C GLN A 246 -18.65 12.87 6.39
N GLY A 247 -17.77 11.99 6.82
CA GLY A 247 -16.91 11.19 5.97
C GLY A 247 -16.31 10.01 6.75
N PHE A 248 -15.53 9.17 6.08
CA PHE A 248 -14.94 7.99 6.69
C PHE A 248 -13.44 7.94 6.49
N ILE A 249 -12.70 7.71 7.58
CA ILE A 249 -11.34 7.24 7.55
C ILE A 249 -11.38 5.71 7.59
N LEU A 250 -10.78 5.06 6.60
CA LEU A 250 -10.75 3.61 6.44
C LEU A 250 -9.30 3.13 6.57
N ASN A 251 -8.94 2.67 7.78
CA ASN A 251 -7.60 2.11 7.99
C ASN A 251 -7.60 0.61 7.65
N PHE A 252 -7.10 0.29 6.47
CA PHE A 252 -7.03 -1.08 5.98
C PHE A 252 -5.92 -1.93 6.65
N ASN A 253 -5.02 -1.32 7.43
CA ASN A 253 -4.00 -2.07 8.17
C ASN A 253 -4.52 -2.64 9.50
N SER A 254 -5.80 -2.47 9.80
CA SER A 254 -6.46 -3.04 10.95
C SER A 254 -6.74 -4.54 10.77
N THR A 255 -6.88 -5.29 11.87
CA THR A 255 -7.22 -6.74 11.82
C THR A 255 -8.62 -6.99 11.26
N THR A 256 -9.56 -6.06 11.49
CA THR A 256 -10.91 -6.05 10.91
C THR A 256 -11.20 -4.67 10.34
N MET A 257 -12.03 -4.60 9.28
CA MET A 257 -12.38 -3.29 8.70
C MET A 257 -13.15 -2.41 9.68
N LEU A 258 -14.03 -2.97 10.47
CA LEU A 258 -14.78 -2.21 11.49
C LEU A 258 -13.86 -1.65 12.59
N GLY A 259 -12.82 -2.38 12.99
CA GLY A 259 -11.79 -1.87 13.90
C GLY A 259 -10.94 -0.74 13.31
N GLY A 260 -10.82 -0.70 11.98
CA GLY A 260 -10.15 0.35 11.23
C GLY A 260 -11.07 1.46 10.72
N LEU A 261 -12.36 1.39 11.00
CA LEU A 261 -13.34 2.38 10.57
C LEU A 261 -13.47 3.53 11.55
N LYS A 262 -13.35 4.75 11.07
CA LYS A 262 -13.68 5.95 11.84
C LYS A 262 -14.59 6.86 11.05
N ARG A 263 -15.83 7.02 11.52
CA ARG A 263 -16.74 8.08 11.05
C ARG A 263 -16.28 9.42 11.62
N VAL A 264 -16.18 10.42 10.76
CA VAL A 264 -15.84 11.80 11.10
C VAL A 264 -17.05 12.66 10.79
N VAL A 265 -17.49 13.49 11.75
CA VAL A 265 -18.68 14.33 11.65
C VAL A 265 -18.31 15.75 12.07
N LEU A 266 -18.83 16.78 11.35
CA LEU A 266 -18.69 18.19 11.70
C LEU A 266 -19.66 18.61 12.79
#